data_8cb5bd434694a8fc800a15a5efe4e837
#
_entry.id   8cb5bd434694a8fc800a15a5efe4e837
#
_cell.length_a   1.000
_cell.length_b   1.000
_cell.length_c   1.000
_cell.angle_alpha   90.00
_cell.angle_beta   90.00
_cell.angle_gamma   90.00
#
_symmetry.space_group_name_H-M   'P 1'
#
loop_
_entity.id
_entity.type
_entity.pdbx_description
1 polymer ?
#
loop_
_entity_poly.entity_id
_entity_poly.type
_entity_poly.pdbx_seq_one_letter_code
_entity_poly.pdbx_strand_id
1 'polypeptide(L)'
;MKALLKKTPAPGAAFETTDDLRIKPDEVLIKVHRASICGSDLPIYGWNSWAPERFKTPSTFGHEFCGTISEVGASARDFKIGDFVSVESHIFCGLCYQCQNGQRHVCREMKIIGVDGPGGFGEYAAVPA
;
A
#
# COMPACT_ATOMS: atom_id res chain seq x y z
N MET A 1 -9.46 -8.01 -10.05
CA MET A 1 -8.43 -8.81 -9.37
C MET A 1 -8.96 -9.41 -8.08
N LYS A 2 -8.36 -10.51 -7.57
CA LYS A 2 -8.69 -11.06 -6.24
C LYS A 2 -7.92 -10.32 -5.15
N ALA A 3 -8.59 -10.01 -4.03
CA ALA A 3 -7.98 -9.31 -2.91
C ALA A 3 -8.64 -9.65 -1.57
N LEU A 4 -7.88 -9.49 -0.48
CA LEU A 4 -8.39 -9.52 0.87
C LEU A 4 -8.82 -8.11 1.27
N LEU A 5 -10.12 -7.89 1.38
CA LEU A 5 -10.73 -6.59 1.63
C LEU A 5 -11.18 -6.45 3.09
N LYS A 6 -10.81 -5.35 3.70
CA LYS A 6 -11.51 -4.82 4.86
C LYS A 6 -12.73 -4.05 4.37
N LYS A 7 -13.87 -4.74 4.29
CA LYS A 7 -15.09 -4.23 3.64
C LYS A 7 -15.91 -3.32 4.54
N THR A 8 -15.97 -3.67 5.81
CA THR A 8 -16.81 -3.02 6.80
C THR A 8 -16.02 -2.68 8.07
N PRO A 9 -16.45 -1.68 8.86
CA PRO A 9 -15.86 -1.33 10.15
C PRO A 9 -16.26 -2.34 11.25
N ALA A 10 -15.85 -3.61 11.08
CA ALA A 10 -16.16 -4.73 11.98
C ALA A 10 -15.03 -5.76 11.93
N PRO A 11 -14.84 -6.65 12.92
CA PRO A 11 -13.84 -7.72 12.87
C PRO A 11 -13.94 -8.58 11.61
N GLY A 12 -12.77 -8.98 11.06
CA GLY A 12 -12.66 -9.83 9.89
C GLY A 12 -12.28 -9.08 8.61
N ALA A 13 -12.07 -9.85 7.56
CA ALA A 13 -11.83 -9.38 6.20
C ALA A 13 -12.42 -10.40 5.21
N ALA A 14 -12.75 -9.96 4.02
CA ALA A 14 -13.38 -10.78 2.99
C ALA A 14 -12.42 -10.97 1.80
N PHE A 15 -12.31 -12.21 1.31
CA PHE A 15 -11.58 -12.50 0.08
C PHE A 15 -12.57 -12.41 -1.09
N GLU A 16 -12.41 -11.38 -1.92
CA GLU A 16 -13.37 -11.05 -2.99
C GLU A 16 -12.65 -10.66 -4.28
N THR A 17 -13.43 -10.60 -5.37
CA THR A 17 -12.99 -9.99 -6.63
C THR A 17 -13.32 -8.51 -6.61
N THR A 18 -12.34 -7.68 -6.91
CA THR A 18 -12.47 -6.22 -7.02
C THR A 18 -12.21 -5.78 -8.46
N ASP A 19 -12.50 -4.53 -8.77
CA ASP A 19 -12.07 -3.91 -10.02
C ASP A 19 -10.54 -3.92 -10.14
N ASP A 20 -10.07 -3.87 -11.37
CA ASP A 20 -8.64 -3.75 -11.64
C ASP A 20 -8.14 -2.35 -11.26
N LEU A 21 -6.93 -2.31 -10.73
CA LEU A 21 -6.30 -1.06 -10.32
C LEU A 21 -5.87 -0.24 -11.55
N ARG A 22 -5.98 1.07 -11.42
CA ARG A 22 -5.39 2.02 -12.35
C ARG A 22 -4.30 2.79 -11.64
N ILE A 23 -3.12 2.89 -12.26
CA ILE A 23 -1.99 3.65 -11.70
C ILE A 23 -2.03 5.11 -12.12
N LYS A 24 -1.47 5.96 -11.27
CA LYS A 24 -1.17 7.35 -11.59
C LYS A 24 0.15 7.46 -12.37
N PRO A 25 0.43 8.64 -12.97
CA PRO A 25 1.68 8.82 -13.71
C PRO A 25 2.96 8.58 -12.91
N ASP A 26 2.94 8.78 -11.61
CA ASP A 26 4.04 8.62 -10.66
C ASP A 26 4.02 7.28 -9.89
N GLU A 27 3.16 6.35 -10.30
CA GLU A 27 3.01 5.03 -9.66
C GLU A 27 3.51 3.90 -10.56
N VAL A 28 3.77 2.76 -9.96
CA VAL A 28 3.95 1.47 -10.63
C VAL A 28 2.88 0.48 -10.16
N LEU A 29 2.48 -0.42 -11.07
CA LEU A 29 1.61 -1.56 -10.72
C LEU A 29 2.48 -2.78 -10.46
N ILE A 30 2.40 -3.35 -9.29
CA ILE A 30 3.13 -4.54 -8.90
C ILE A 30 2.19 -5.74 -8.91
N LYS A 31 2.54 -6.77 -9.67
CA LYS A 31 1.95 -8.10 -9.52
C LYS A 31 2.55 -8.74 -8.28
N VAL A 32 1.76 -8.86 -7.23
CA VAL A 32 2.22 -9.35 -5.92
C VAL A 32 2.50 -10.85 -5.97
N HIS A 33 3.70 -11.24 -5.56
CA HIS A 33 4.09 -12.64 -5.48
C HIS A 33 3.98 -13.21 -4.06
N ARG A 34 4.35 -12.39 -3.07
CA ARG A 34 4.31 -12.75 -1.65
C ARG A 34 3.97 -11.52 -0.83
N ALA A 35 3.21 -11.73 0.23
CA ALA A 35 2.96 -10.74 1.26
C ALA A 35 3.06 -11.41 2.63
N SER A 36 3.54 -10.68 3.63
CA SER A 36 3.57 -11.09 5.02
C SER A 36 2.57 -10.32 5.86
N ILE A 37 2.20 -10.89 7.00
CA ILE A 37 1.30 -10.26 7.96
C ILE A 37 2.16 -9.59 9.03
N CYS A 38 2.02 -8.28 9.16
CA CYS A 38 2.61 -7.50 10.25
C CYS A 38 1.69 -7.49 11.48
N GLY A 39 2.26 -7.31 12.66
CA GLY A 39 1.47 -7.09 13.88
C GLY A 39 0.51 -5.91 13.79
N SER A 40 0.83 -4.89 12.98
CA SER A 40 -0.03 -3.72 12.74
C SER A 40 -1.24 -3.99 11.81
N ASP A 41 -1.30 -5.13 11.13
CA ASP A 41 -2.49 -5.55 10.39
C ASP A 41 -3.60 -6.07 11.33
N LEU A 42 -3.22 -6.56 12.52
CA LEU A 42 -4.19 -7.12 13.48
C LEU A 42 -5.21 -6.09 13.99
N PRO A 43 -4.84 -4.86 14.34
CA PRO A 43 -5.78 -3.77 14.63
C PRO A 43 -6.78 -3.50 13.51
N ILE A 44 -6.36 -3.54 12.26
CA ILE A 44 -7.22 -3.35 11.08
C ILE A 44 -8.16 -4.55 10.95
N TYR A 45 -7.62 -5.77 11.01
CA TYR A 45 -8.42 -7.00 10.93
C TYR A 45 -9.44 -7.09 12.06
N GLY A 46 -9.02 -6.88 13.30
CA GLY A 46 -9.85 -6.94 14.50
C GLY A 46 -10.77 -5.73 14.69
N TRP A 47 -10.55 -4.65 13.94
CA TRP A 47 -11.28 -3.39 14.03
C TRP A 47 -11.31 -2.82 15.45
N ASN A 48 -10.12 -2.66 16.07
CA ASN A 48 -10.00 -2.06 17.39
C ASN A 48 -10.22 -0.53 17.38
N SER A 49 -10.06 0.14 18.52
CA SER A 49 -10.27 1.57 18.66
C SER A 49 -9.37 2.45 17.80
N TRP A 50 -8.17 1.96 17.40
CA TRP A 50 -7.24 2.69 16.56
C TRP A 50 -7.62 2.65 15.06
N ALA A 51 -8.18 1.53 14.58
CA ALA A 51 -8.45 1.33 13.15
C ALA A 51 -9.35 2.43 12.53
N PRO A 52 -10.45 2.88 13.17
CA PRO A 52 -11.30 3.94 12.61
C PRO A 52 -10.61 5.29 12.41
N GLU A 53 -9.55 5.57 13.16
CA GLU A 53 -8.82 6.84 13.07
C GLU A 53 -7.92 6.92 11.83
N ARG A 54 -7.46 5.77 11.34
CA ARG A 54 -6.44 5.70 10.29
C ARG A 54 -6.90 4.99 9.03
N PHE A 55 -7.69 3.94 9.16
CA PHE A 55 -8.07 3.07 8.04
C PHE A 55 -9.49 3.35 7.54
N LYS A 56 -9.63 3.50 6.22
CA LYS A 56 -10.93 3.73 5.56
C LYS A 56 -11.41 2.48 4.84
N THR A 57 -12.63 2.04 5.13
CA THR A 57 -13.30 0.93 4.45
C THR A 57 -14.19 1.44 3.30
N PRO A 58 -14.37 0.70 2.20
CA PRO A 58 -13.68 -0.56 1.89
C PRO A 58 -12.27 -0.32 1.34
N SER A 59 -11.28 -1.13 1.74
CA SER A 59 -9.93 -1.10 1.16
C SER A 59 -9.19 -2.41 1.36
N THR A 60 -8.18 -2.67 0.55
CA THR A 60 -7.15 -3.67 0.82
C THR A 60 -6.20 -3.13 1.90
N PHE A 61 -5.60 -4.02 2.68
CA PHE A 61 -4.56 -3.70 3.65
C PHE A 61 -3.30 -4.54 3.41
N GLY A 62 -2.36 -4.58 4.36
CA GLY A 62 -1.06 -5.22 4.18
C GLY A 62 -0.04 -4.29 3.54
N HIS A 63 1.16 -4.24 4.11
CA HIS A 63 2.21 -3.27 3.73
C HIS A 63 3.60 -3.90 3.60
N GLU A 64 3.69 -5.20 3.73
CA GLU A 64 4.92 -5.99 3.57
C GLU A 64 4.72 -6.95 2.41
N PHE A 65 5.18 -6.59 1.20
CA PHE A 65 5.01 -7.43 0.02
C PHE A 65 6.11 -7.20 -1.01
N CYS A 66 6.26 -8.19 -1.89
CA CYS A 66 7.17 -8.14 -3.03
C CYS A 66 6.48 -8.71 -4.27
N GLY A 67 6.98 -8.33 -5.43
CA GLY A 67 6.43 -8.78 -6.69
C GLY A 67 7.18 -8.25 -7.90
N THR A 68 6.57 -8.42 -9.06
CA THR A 68 7.12 -7.96 -10.33
C THR A 68 6.31 -6.79 -10.87
N ILE A 69 7.00 -5.75 -11.32
CA ILE A 69 6.36 -4.59 -11.95
C ILE A 69 5.68 -5.03 -13.25
N SER A 70 4.38 -4.80 -13.36
CA SER A 70 3.55 -5.11 -14.51
C SER A 70 3.18 -3.88 -15.35
N GLU A 71 3.17 -2.69 -14.74
CA GLU A 71 2.91 -1.42 -15.41
C GLU A 71 3.70 -0.30 -14.75
N VAL A 72 4.15 0.68 -15.55
CA VAL A 72 4.95 1.83 -15.10
C VAL A 72 4.26 3.11 -15.56
N GLY A 73 3.98 4.00 -14.62
CA GLY A 73 3.41 5.31 -14.92
C GLY A 73 4.37 6.22 -15.69
N ALA A 74 3.83 7.12 -16.46
CA ALA A 74 4.61 7.95 -17.40
C ALA A 74 5.70 8.83 -16.76
N SER A 75 5.61 9.09 -15.46
CA SER A 75 6.60 9.87 -14.69
C SER A 75 7.51 9.00 -13.80
N ALA A 76 7.27 7.70 -13.70
CA ALA A 76 8.10 6.76 -12.96
C ALA A 76 9.29 6.33 -13.82
N ARG A 77 10.46 6.93 -13.61
CA ARG A 77 11.60 6.81 -14.55
C ARG A 77 12.63 5.73 -14.19
N ASP A 78 12.71 5.36 -12.92
CA ASP A 78 13.77 4.47 -12.41
C ASP A 78 13.39 2.99 -12.43
N PHE A 79 12.21 2.66 -12.98
CA PHE A 79 11.64 1.32 -12.99
C PHE A 79 11.25 0.89 -14.39
N LYS A 80 11.25 -0.42 -14.62
CA LYS A 80 10.77 -1.04 -15.87
C LYS A 80 9.90 -2.26 -15.60
N ILE A 81 9.03 -2.56 -16.55
CA ILE A 81 8.22 -3.79 -16.53
C ILE A 81 9.15 -5.01 -16.43
N GLY A 82 8.84 -5.91 -15.51
CA GLY A 82 9.63 -7.12 -15.24
C GLY A 82 10.61 -6.98 -14.07
N ASP A 83 10.87 -5.78 -13.55
CA ASP A 83 11.71 -5.62 -12.36
C ASP A 83 11.05 -6.30 -11.16
N PHE A 84 11.84 -7.08 -10.41
CA PHE A 84 11.42 -7.66 -9.14
C PHE A 84 11.75 -6.69 -8.01
N VAL A 85 10.74 -6.34 -7.23
CA VAL A 85 10.83 -5.30 -6.20
C VAL A 85 10.26 -5.77 -4.86
N SER A 86 10.81 -5.23 -3.77
CA SER A 86 10.21 -5.22 -2.45
C SER A 86 9.78 -3.79 -2.14
N VAL A 87 8.65 -3.63 -1.49
CA VAL A 87 8.04 -2.31 -1.28
C VAL A 87 8.45 -1.73 0.07
N GLU A 88 8.96 -0.48 0.05
CA GLU A 88 9.01 0.35 1.27
C GLU A 88 7.61 0.92 1.52
N SER A 89 7.06 0.60 2.69
CA SER A 89 5.68 0.95 2.99
C SER A 89 5.45 2.42 3.35
N HIS A 90 6.52 3.16 3.70
CA HIS A 90 6.42 4.53 4.18
C HIS A 90 6.55 5.52 3.03
N ILE A 91 5.47 6.24 2.73
CA ILE A 91 5.43 7.28 1.70
C ILE A 91 5.67 8.63 2.38
N PHE A 92 6.79 9.26 2.07
CA PHE A 92 7.15 10.59 2.59
C PHE A 92 6.82 11.70 1.58
N CYS A 93 6.55 12.91 2.05
CA CYS A 93 6.13 14.02 1.18
C CYS A 93 7.29 14.69 0.40
N GLY A 94 8.55 14.52 0.82
CA GLY A 94 9.71 15.17 0.21
C GLY A 94 9.87 16.67 0.47
N LEU A 95 8.84 17.36 0.99
CA LEU A 95 8.76 18.82 1.06
C LEU A 95 8.88 19.39 2.47
N CYS A 96 8.51 18.64 3.51
CA CYS A 96 8.57 19.14 4.89
C CYS A 96 10.01 19.28 5.38
N TYR A 97 10.20 20.02 6.48
CA TYR A 97 11.52 20.27 7.09
C TYR A 97 12.32 18.98 7.29
N GLN A 98 11.70 17.94 7.84
CA GLN A 98 12.35 16.67 8.09
C GLN A 98 12.83 16.01 6.80
N CYS A 99 12.00 16.00 5.76
CA CYS A 99 12.37 15.42 4.47
C CYS A 99 13.55 16.14 3.83
N GLN A 100 13.57 17.47 3.88
CA GLN A 100 14.63 18.28 3.31
C GLN A 100 15.95 18.18 4.07
N ASN A 101 15.91 17.78 5.34
CA ASN A 101 17.08 17.54 6.17
C ASN A 101 17.47 16.04 6.25
N GLY A 102 17.02 15.20 5.31
CA GLY A 102 17.39 13.79 5.22
C GLY A 102 16.68 12.87 6.23
N GLN A 103 15.73 13.41 7.01
CA GLN A 103 14.99 12.69 8.07
C GLN A 103 13.61 12.24 7.57
N ARG A 104 13.56 11.57 6.41
CA ARG A 104 12.32 11.14 5.76
C ARG A 104 11.48 10.21 6.62
N HIS A 105 12.11 9.40 7.48
CA HIS A 105 11.47 8.46 8.40
C HIS A 105 10.59 9.13 9.47
N VAL A 106 10.74 10.43 9.70
CA VAL A 106 9.88 11.24 10.60
C VAL A 106 9.17 12.36 9.81
N CYS A 107 8.81 12.07 8.57
CA CYS A 107 8.03 12.99 7.73
C CYS A 107 6.71 13.37 8.42
N ARG A 108 6.38 14.65 8.43
CA ARG A 108 5.13 15.16 9.05
C ARG A 108 3.88 14.69 8.34
N GLU A 109 3.97 14.44 7.03
CA GLU A 109 2.88 13.98 6.17
C GLU A 109 3.05 12.49 5.79
N MET A 110 3.65 11.70 6.68
CA MET A 110 3.88 10.28 6.45
C MET A 110 2.57 9.54 6.19
N LYS A 111 2.55 8.79 5.09
CA LYS A 111 1.48 7.83 4.80
C LYS A 111 2.06 6.43 4.74
N ILE A 112 1.25 5.45 5.10
CA ILE A 112 1.65 4.04 5.11
C ILE A 112 0.74 3.28 4.15
N ILE A 113 1.34 2.59 3.18
CA ILE A 113 0.64 1.68 2.26
C ILE A 113 -0.12 0.65 3.10
N GLY A 114 -1.35 0.34 2.73
CA GLY A 114 -2.17 -0.64 3.46
C GLY A 114 -2.73 -0.16 4.81
N VAL A 115 -2.47 1.13 5.17
CA VAL A 115 -3.04 1.79 6.35
C VAL A 115 -3.74 3.09 5.95
N ASP A 116 -3.01 4.02 5.34
CA ASP A 116 -3.55 5.32 4.90
C ASP A 116 -4.05 5.29 3.45
N GLY A 117 -3.99 4.15 2.80
CA GLY A 117 -4.43 3.86 1.45
C GLY A 117 -4.44 2.35 1.18
N PRO A 118 -4.77 1.93 -0.05
CA PRO A 118 -4.78 0.52 -0.42
C PRO A 118 -3.45 -0.17 -0.18
N GLY A 119 -3.49 -1.45 0.18
CA GLY A 119 -2.32 -2.28 0.50
C GLY A 119 -2.10 -3.46 -0.45
N GLY A 120 -1.15 -4.33 -0.08
CA GLY A 120 -0.64 -5.41 -0.89
C GLY A 120 -1.33 -6.77 -0.72
N PHE A 121 -2.40 -6.88 0.07
CA PHE A 121 -3.16 -8.14 0.17
C PHE A 121 -4.13 -8.31 -1.02
N GLY A 122 -3.58 -8.30 -2.23
CA GLY A 122 -4.26 -8.49 -3.51
C GLY A 122 -3.32 -9.07 -4.55
N GLU A 123 -3.86 -9.48 -5.70
CA GLU A 123 -3.04 -9.94 -6.84
C GLU A 123 -2.15 -8.83 -7.39
N TYR A 124 -2.59 -7.58 -7.25
CA TYR A 124 -1.86 -6.39 -7.67
C TYR A 124 -1.93 -5.30 -6.61
N ALA A 125 -0.90 -4.45 -6.58
CA ALA A 125 -0.84 -3.24 -5.77
C ALA A 125 -0.27 -2.08 -6.59
N ALA A 126 -0.92 -0.90 -6.49
CA ALA A 126 -0.42 0.35 -7.07
C ALA A 126 0.34 1.11 -5.99
N VAL A 127 1.60 1.46 -6.26
CA VAL A 127 2.46 2.15 -5.29
C VAL A 127 3.22 3.30 -5.96
N PRO A 128 3.54 4.38 -5.23
CA PRO A 128 4.45 5.41 -5.73
C PRO A 128 5.81 4.81 -6.11
N ALA A 129 6.40 5.34 -7.19
CA ALA A 129 7.70 4.91 -7.73
C ALA A 129 8.88 5.60 -7.04
#